data_e39270baf733e30632977ffc407beb48
#
_entry.id   e39270baf733e30632977ffc407beb48
#
_cell.length_a   1.000
_cell.length_b   1.000
_cell.length_c   1.000
_cell.angle_alpha   90.00
_cell.angle_beta   90.00
_cell.angle_gamma   90.00
#
_symmetry.space_group_name_H-M   'P 1'
#
loop_
_entity.id
_entity.type
_entity.pdbx_description
1 polymer ?
#
loop_
_entity_poly.entity_id
_entity_poly.type
_entity_poly.pdbx_seq_one_letter_code
_entity_poly.pdbx_strand_id
1 'polypeptide(L)'
;MRIGGSAPAGRFDRRLLAPMMIGTILNPINTAIIAVALTPIGIALGAPASETVWLVSSLYLATAIGQPLVGRLVDIFGVKSLSLIGAALVVVAGAIGLLAPESRDSIWWLVAARVILGLGTCAGYPAAMHLIRSEGERTGRASPATILTLLSVTTQTIAVIAPALGGLLIGAWGWRATFAVNIPLGIATFLLAALFFPRRTGLEPAPGSRPRIDGLGIVLFGVAMLALLVFLQNLSSGLFWLLPIALIAGAGFTWWELRATDPFIDVRVLTGNVPLLLSYLRSLLTATISYSFVYGFTQWLEDGRGLDPTAAGLVLVPVFAAGVAVALAFGRRPEVRWKLLLGSAAQLVAGILVLFMTGSSPIWFLVLTMLVLGVPQGLNNLAIQNSLYFQAEPERIASSAGLLRTFSYMGAIVSSVIYGNLYGVRASTEGLHDLGWVVVGIAVLFLLITVFDRSLARIGR
;
A
#
# COMPACT_ATOMS: atom_id res chain seq x y z
N MET A 1 31.69 12.11 -18.86
CA MET A 1 30.87 13.18 -19.42
C MET A 1 29.86 13.62 -18.35
N ARG A 2 30.12 14.78 -17.70
CA ARG A 2 29.28 15.31 -16.62
C ARG A 2 28.05 15.97 -17.23
N ILE A 3 26.92 15.26 -17.30
CA ILE A 3 25.63 15.90 -17.49
C ILE A 3 25.07 16.26 -16.10
N GLY A 4 25.77 17.19 -15.46
CA GLY A 4 25.39 17.71 -14.14
C GLY A 4 25.10 19.20 -14.25
N GLY A 5 24.03 19.56 -14.94
CA GLY A 5 23.42 20.87 -14.74
C GLY A 5 22.66 20.85 -13.43
N SER A 6 23.20 21.49 -12.37
CA SER A 6 22.46 21.74 -11.14
C SER A 6 21.17 22.48 -11.47
N ALA A 7 20.03 21.97 -10.98
CA ALA A 7 18.76 22.70 -11.06
C ALA A 7 18.95 24.08 -10.41
N PRO A 8 18.33 25.15 -10.96
CA PRO A 8 18.46 26.49 -10.40
C PRO A 8 18.01 26.48 -8.94
N ALA A 9 18.80 27.15 -8.08
CA ALA A 9 18.51 27.24 -6.66
C ALA A 9 17.05 27.62 -6.41
N GLY A 10 16.32 26.81 -5.63
CA GLY A 10 14.92 27.05 -5.24
C GLY A 10 13.83 26.33 -6.03
N ARG A 11 14.13 25.42 -6.96
CA ARG A 11 13.14 24.57 -7.64
C ARG A 11 13.43 23.10 -7.47
N PHE A 12 12.36 22.27 -7.29
CA PHE A 12 12.45 20.82 -7.28
C PHE A 12 13.00 20.29 -8.62
N ASP A 13 13.93 19.33 -8.56
CA ASP A 13 14.46 18.74 -9.79
C ASP A 13 13.41 17.84 -10.45
N ARG A 14 12.83 18.33 -11.56
CA ARG A 14 11.79 17.62 -12.31
C ARG A 14 12.25 16.29 -12.89
N ARG A 15 13.56 16.07 -13.05
CA ARG A 15 14.11 14.80 -13.55
C ARG A 15 13.87 13.64 -12.60
N LEU A 16 13.67 13.92 -11.30
CA LEU A 16 13.36 12.94 -10.29
C LEU A 16 11.91 12.43 -10.37
N LEU A 17 10.99 13.20 -10.99
CA LEU A 17 9.56 12.87 -10.99
C LEU A 17 9.26 11.55 -11.71
N ALA A 18 9.80 11.35 -12.92
CA ALA A 18 9.52 10.14 -13.70
C ALA A 18 9.96 8.86 -12.98
N PRO A 19 11.20 8.72 -12.47
CA PRO A 19 11.61 7.52 -11.74
C PRO A 19 10.86 7.35 -10.42
N MET A 20 10.51 8.42 -9.71
CA MET A 20 9.68 8.36 -8.51
C MET A 20 8.28 7.82 -8.83
N MET A 21 7.62 8.34 -9.87
CA MET A 21 6.28 7.91 -10.29
C MET A 21 6.28 6.44 -10.70
N ILE A 22 7.20 6.01 -11.57
CA ILE A 22 7.28 4.62 -12.01
C ILE A 22 7.59 3.70 -10.82
N GLY A 23 8.51 4.05 -9.94
CA GLY A 23 8.80 3.25 -8.74
C GLY A 23 7.59 3.06 -7.83
N THR A 24 6.78 4.12 -7.62
CA THR A 24 5.61 4.06 -6.73
C THR A 24 4.42 3.29 -7.30
N ILE A 25 4.30 3.16 -8.64
CA ILE A 25 3.19 2.42 -9.25
C ILE A 25 3.45 0.91 -9.37
N LEU A 26 4.69 0.43 -9.23
CA LEU A 26 5.02 -0.99 -9.38
C LEU A 26 4.18 -1.90 -8.47
N ASN A 27 3.95 -1.51 -7.23
CA ASN A 27 3.15 -2.30 -6.31
C ASN A 27 1.65 -2.23 -6.65
N PRO A 28 1.01 -1.04 -6.79
CA PRO A 28 -0.40 -0.91 -7.16
C PRO A 28 -0.76 -1.62 -8.47
N ILE A 29 0.07 -1.53 -9.51
CA ILE A 29 -0.21 -2.18 -10.78
C ILE A 29 -0.23 -3.71 -10.64
N ASN A 30 0.71 -4.28 -9.88
CA ASN A 30 0.80 -5.71 -9.66
C ASN A 30 -0.30 -6.27 -8.76
N THR A 31 -0.79 -5.48 -7.80
CA THR A 31 -1.92 -5.88 -6.95
C THR A 31 -3.25 -5.85 -7.71
N ALA A 32 -3.40 -4.92 -8.65
CA ALA A 32 -4.62 -4.82 -9.44
C ALA A 32 -4.66 -5.80 -10.62
N ILE A 33 -3.55 -6.00 -11.33
CA ILE A 33 -3.48 -6.95 -12.46
C ILE A 33 -3.74 -8.39 -11.99
N ILE A 34 -3.19 -8.80 -10.84
CA ILE A 34 -3.34 -10.19 -10.38
C ILE A 34 -4.80 -10.53 -10.06
N ALA A 35 -5.60 -9.56 -9.64
CA ALA A 35 -7.00 -9.79 -9.28
C ALA A 35 -7.81 -10.43 -10.44
N VAL A 36 -7.55 -9.98 -11.67
CA VAL A 36 -8.18 -10.54 -12.88
C VAL A 36 -7.46 -11.77 -13.43
N ALA A 37 -6.27 -12.10 -12.92
CA ALA A 37 -5.47 -13.23 -13.38
C ALA A 37 -5.69 -14.50 -12.55
N LEU A 38 -6.27 -14.43 -11.35
CA LEU A 38 -6.41 -15.56 -10.44
C LEU A 38 -7.17 -16.73 -11.06
N THR A 39 -8.34 -16.46 -11.63
CA THR A 39 -9.16 -17.48 -12.28
C THR A 39 -8.48 -18.11 -13.50
N PRO A 40 -7.94 -17.32 -14.46
CA PRO A 40 -7.17 -17.87 -15.59
C PRO A 40 -5.98 -18.72 -15.15
N ILE A 41 -5.22 -18.30 -14.11
CA ILE A 41 -4.10 -19.08 -13.56
C ILE A 41 -4.60 -20.39 -12.95
N GLY A 42 -5.67 -20.33 -12.12
CA GLY A 42 -6.26 -21.51 -11.49
C GLY A 42 -6.70 -22.55 -12.52
N ILE A 43 -7.38 -22.11 -13.59
CA ILE A 43 -7.82 -22.98 -14.69
C ILE A 43 -6.59 -23.59 -15.41
N ALA A 44 -5.61 -22.76 -15.77
CA ALA A 44 -4.44 -23.21 -16.55
C ALA A 44 -3.56 -24.20 -15.78
N LEU A 45 -3.44 -24.04 -14.46
CA LEU A 45 -2.61 -24.92 -13.62
C LEU A 45 -3.41 -26.03 -12.91
N GLY A 46 -4.73 -26.07 -13.04
CA GLY A 46 -5.59 -26.99 -12.29
C GLY A 46 -5.54 -26.76 -10.78
N ALA A 47 -5.25 -25.52 -10.36
CA ALA A 47 -5.12 -25.14 -8.95
C ALA A 47 -6.47 -24.62 -8.41
N PRO A 48 -6.92 -25.09 -7.22
CA PRO A 48 -8.15 -24.59 -6.60
C PRO A 48 -7.99 -23.14 -6.11
N ALA A 49 -9.11 -22.45 -5.89
CA ALA A 49 -9.13 -21.08 -5.38
C ALA A 49 -8.36 -20.91 -4.07
N SER A 50 -8.39 -21.92 -3.19
CA SER A 50 -7.63 -21.95 -1.93
C SER A 50 -6.10 -21.91 -2.11
N GLU A 51 -5.59 -22.33 -3.27
CA GLU A 51 -4.17 -22.24 -3.61
C GLU A 51 -3.86 -20.93 -4.34
N THR A 52 -4.74 -20.49 -5.27
CA THR A 52 -4.50 -19.24 -6.03
C THR A 52 -4.54 -17.99 -5.16
N VAL A 53 -5.27 -18.00 -4.04
CA VAL A 53 -5.29 -16.89 -3.08
C VAL A 53 -3.90 -16.55 -2.53
N TRP A 54 -2.98 -17.55 -2.47
CA TRP A 54 -1.61 -17.31 -2.05
C TRP A 54 -0.82 -16.38 -2.98
N LEU A 55 -1.23 -16.25 -4.25
CA LEU A 55 -0.64 -15.29 -5.17
C LEU A 55 -0.89 -13.84 -4.75
N VAL A 56 -2.00 -13.58 -4.08
CA VAL A 56 -2.31 -12.26 -3.51
C VAL A 56 -1.63 -12.09 -2.15
N SER A 57 -1.86 -13.07 -1.26
CA SER A 57 -1.39 -13.03 0.12
C SER A 57 0.13 -12.94 0.23
N SER A 58 0.85 -13.70 -0.59
CA SER A 58 2.32 -13.71 -0.55
C SER A 58 2.95 -12.36 -0.91
N LEU A 59 2.37 -11.62 -1.86
CA LEU A 59 2.83 -10.27 -2.17
C LEU A 59 2.55 -9.32 -1.01
N TYR A 60 1.35 -9.37 -0.41
CA TYR A 60 1.03 -8.51 0.74
C TYR A 60 1.90 -8.82 1.96
N LEU A 61 2.14 -10.11 2.24
CA LEU A 61 3.06 -10.52 3.31
C LEU A 61 4.48 -9.99 3.06
N ALA A 62 5.01 -10.22 1.85
CA ALA A 62 6.34 -9.76 1.48
C ALA A 62 6.46 -8.22 1.56
N THR A 63 5.43 -7.49 1.13
CA THR A 63 5.43 -6.03 1.19
C THR A 63 5.24 -5.52 2.62
N ALA A 64 4.38 -6.12 3.44
CA ALA A 64 4.16 -5.70 4.82
C ALA A 64 5.43 -5.82 5.67
N ILE A 65 6.20 -6.89 5.47
CA ILE A 65 7.50 -7.11 6.15
C ILE A 65 8.60 -6.28 5.50
N GLY A 66 8.64 -6.26 4.16
CA GLY A 66 9.70 -5.64 3.39
C GLY A 66 9.67 -4.10 3.42
N GLN A 67 8.51 -3.47 3.56
CA GLN A 67 8.39 -2.01 3.50
C GLN A 67 9.22 -1.28 4.57
N PRO A 68 9.11 -1.60 5.88
CA PRO A 68 9.93 -0.92 6.88
C PRO A 68 11.41 -1.31 6.76
N LEU A 69 11.71 -2.57 6.40
CA LEU A 69 13.08 -3.02 6.17
C LEU A 69 13.74 -2.23 5.03
N VAL A 70 13.12 -2.21 3.87
CA VAL A 70 13.65 -1.51 2.69
C VAL A 70 13.67 0.01 2.94
N GLY A 71 12.68 0.55 3.67
CA GLY A 71 12.69 1.95 4.11
C GLY A 71 13.95 2.27 4.91
N ARG A 72 14.29 1.45 5.92
CA ARG A 72 15.52 1.60 6.71
C ARG A 72 16.77 1.47 5.85
N LEU A 73 16.79 0.49 4.93
CA LEU A 73 17.92 0.31 4.02
C LEU A 73 18.09 1.51 3.07
N VAL A 74 17.02 2.17 2.65
CA VAL A 74 17.07 3.42 1.86
C VAL A 74 17.72 4.54 2.66
N ASP A 75 17.35 4.70 3.93
CA ASP A 75 17.95 5.73 4.80
C ASP A 75 19.46 5.48 5.02
N ILE A 76 19.89 4.21 5.06
CA ILE A 76 21.30 3.83 5.29
C ILE A 76 22.14 3.83 4.00
N PHE A 77 21.68 3.15 2.96
CA PHE A 77 22.44 2.88 1.73
C PHE A 77 22.10 3.81 0.57
N GLY A 78 21.13 4.69 0.78
CA GLY A 78 20.68 5.68 -0.19
C GLY A 78 19.66 5.16 -1.20
N VAL A 79 18.91 6.10 -1.74
CA VAL A 79 17.79 5.88 -2.65
C VAL A 79 18.20 5.10 -3.90
N LYS A 80 19.31 5.49 -4.53
CA LYS A 80 19.75 4.92 -5.80
C LYS A 80 20.02 3.42 -5.70
N SER A 81 20.79 2.99 -4.71
CA SER A 81 21.19 1.59 -4.53
C SER A 81 19.98 0.69 -4.34
N LEU A 82 19.07 1.08 -3.44
CA LEU A 82 17.88 0.28 -3.13
C LEU A 82 16.86 0.27 -4.28
N SER A 83 16.73 1.37 -5.01
CA SER A 83 15.85 1.40 -6.20
C SER A 83 16.38 0.51 -7.33
N LEU A 84 17.70 0.45 -7.53
CA LEU A 84 18.30 -0.45 -8.53
C LEU A 84 18.13 -1.91 -8.16
N ILE A 85 18.38 -2.27 -6.89
CA ILE A 85 18.16 -3.63 -6.38
C ILE A 85 16.69 -4.01 -6.50
N GLY A 86 15.77 -3.14 -6.05
CA GLY A 86 14.33 -3.37 -6.14
C GLY A 86 13.86 -3.58 -7.57
N ALA A 87 14.30 -2.73 -8.50
CA ALA A 87 13.97 -2.85 -9.92
C ALA A 87 14.51 -4.16 -10.54
N ALA A 88 15.73 -4.58 -10.17
CA ALA A 88 16.29 -5.87 -10.60
C ALA A 88 15.45 -7.05 -10.08
N LEU A 89 15.02 -7.02 -8.81
CA LEU A 89 14.12 -8.03 -8.25
C LEU A 89 12.78 -8.10 -8.99
N VAL A 90 12.21 -6.94 -9.40
CA VAL A 90 10.99 -6.89 -10.22
C VAL A 90 11.18 -7.58 -11.56
N VAL A 91 12.32 -7.37 -12.24
CA VAL A 91 12.65 -8.06 -13.50
C VAL A 91 12.77 -9.57 -13.27
N VAL A 92 13.51 -9.97 -12.22
CA VAL A 92 13.68 -11.41 -11.88
C VAL A 92 12.32 -12.06 -11.58
N ALA A 93 11.47 -11.42 -10.81
CA ALA A 93 10.14 -11.93 -10.50
C ALA A 93 9.27 -12.08 -11.76
N GLY A 94 9.34 -11.10 -12.67
CA GLY A 94 8.67 -11.16 -13.97
C GLY A 94 9.16 -12.33 -14.81
N ALA A 95 10.47 -12.58 -14.86
CA ALA A 95 11.06 -13.68 -15.58
C ALA A 95 10.69 -15.05 -14.98
N ILE A 96 10.70 -15.18 -13.63
CA ILE A 96 10.28 -16.40 -12.94
C ILE A 96 8.81 -16.71 -13.28
N GLY A 97 7.91 -15.72 -13.22
CA GLY A 97 6.51 -15.94 -13.54
C GLY A 97 6.24 -16.25 -15.01
N LEU A 98 7.00 -15.62 -15.94
CA LEU A 98 6.92 -15.89 -17.38
C LEU A 98 7.36 -17.31 -17.72
N LEU A 99 8.41 -17.81 -17.06
CA LEU A 99 9.02 -19.13 -17.31
C LEU A 99 8.39 -20.25 -16.47
N ALA A 100 7.33 -19.99 -15.71
CA ALA A 100 6.67 -21.00 -14.89
C ALA A 100 6.15 -22.15 -15.75
N PRO A 101 6.44 -23.42 -15.39
CA PRO A 101 5.91 -24.58 -16.11
C PRO A 101 4.38 -24.65 -16.09
N GLU A 102 3.76 -25.40 -17.00
CA GLU A 102 2.32 -25.68 -16.98
C GLU A 102 2.02 -26.95 -16.18
N SER A 103 2.18 -26.87 -14.87
CA SER A 103 1.89 -27.96 -13.94
C SER A 103 1.23 -27.39 -12.67
N ARG A 104 0.50 -28.22 -11.94
CA ARG A 104 -0.15 -27.79 -10.69
C ARG A 104 0.84 -27.26 -9.67
N ASP A 105 2.02 -27.88 -9.56
CA ASP A 105 3.06 -27.46 -8.61
C ASP A 105 3.62 -26.07 -8.93
N SER A 106 3.40 -25.56 -10.14
CA SER A 106 3.86 -24.24 -10.56
C SER A 106 3.15 -23.10 -9.82
N ILE A 107 2.06 -23.36 -9.09
CA ILE A 107 1.46 -22.35 -8.21
C ILE A 107 2.47 -21.84 -7.19
N TRP A 108 3.29 -22.73 -6.60
CA TRP A 108 4.32 -22.36 -5.62
C TRP A 108 5.50 -21.62 -6.25
N TRP A 109 5.80 -21.93 -7.52
CA TRP A 109 6.74 -21.17 -8.32
C TRP A 109 6.28 -19.72 -8.52
N LEU A 110 4.99 -19.54 -8.82
CA LEU A 110 4.38 -18.22 -8.94
C LEU A 110 4.28 -17.50 -7.58
N VAL A 111 4.03 -18.22 -6.49
CA VAL A 111 4.07 -17.67 -5.12
C VAL A 111 5.48 -17.13 -4.82
N ALA A 112 6.54 -17.88 -5.13
CA ALA A 112 7.90 -17.40 -4.96
C ALA A 112 8.18 -16.14 -5.82
N ALA A 113 7.72 -16.12 -7.07
CA ALA A 113 7.79 -14.92 -7.92
C ALA A 113 7.09 -13.72 -7.27
N ARG A 114 5.92 -13.92 -6.66
CA ARG A 114 5.14 -12.88 -5.97
C ARG A 114 5.85 -12.35 -4.70
N VAL A 115 6.52 -13.22 -3.93
CA VAL A 115 7.36 -12.80 -2.79
C VAL A 115 8.51 -11.92 -3.26
N ILE A 116 9.26 -12.34 -4.28
CA ILE A 116 10.38 -11.57 -4.85
C ILE A 116 9.87 -10.23 -5.40
N LEU A 117 8.74 -10.24 -6.10
CA LEU A 117 8.09 -9.04 -6.63
C LEU A 117 7.67 -8.09 -5.51
N GLY A 118 7.09 -8.62 -4.43
CA GLY A 118 6.71 -7.85 -3.25
C GLY A 118 7.90 -7.13 -2.65
N LEU A 119 9.01 -7.83 -2.41
CA LEU A 119 10.25 -7.23 -1.92
C LEU A 119 10.83 -6.19 -2.89
N GLY A 120 10.83 -6.50 -4.20
CA GLY A 120 11.33 -5.60 -5.25
C GLY A 120 10.57 -4.27 -5.32
N THR A 121 9.26 -4.30 -5.08
CA THR A 121 8.41 -3.09 -5.13
C THR A 121 8.46 -2.24 -3.86
N CYS A 122 9.06 -2.74 -2.76
CA CYS A 122 9.12 -2.03 -1.48
C CYS A 122 9.91 -0.73 -1.51
N ALA A 123 10.89 -0.58 -2.41
CA ALA A 123 11.74 0.61 -2.46
C ALA A 123 11.02 1.86 -2.99
N GLY A 124 10.00 1.71 -3.83
CA GLY A 124 9.43 2.80 -4.61
C GLY A 124 8.89 3.96 -3.76
N TYR A 125 8.03 3.68 -2.81
CA TYR A 125 7.42 4.72 -1.97
C TYR A 125 8.39 5.31 -0.93
N PRO A 126 9.16 4.53 -0.15
CA PRO A 126 10.18 5.08 0.74
C PRO A 126 11.23 5.93 0.01
N ALA A 127 11.69 5.48 -1.15
CA ALA A 127 12.63 6.25 -1.98
C ALA A 127 12.06 7.60 -2.43
N ALA A 128 10.79 7.63 -2.85
CA ALA A 128 10.11 8.86 -3.22
C ALA A 128 10.01 9.83 -2.04
N MET A 129 9.63 9.36 -0.86
CA MET A 129 9.53 10.19 0.35
C MET A 129 10.88 10.76 0.79
N HIS A 130 11.93 9.94 0.73
CA HIS A 130 13.30 10.37 1.02
C HIS A 130 13.78 11.46 0.04
N LEU A 131 13.52 11.29 -1.28
CA LEU A 131 13.87 12.29 -2.30
C LEU A 131 13.08 13.59 -2.13
N ILE A 132 11.80 13.53 -1.82
CA ILE A 132 10.99 14.71 -1.54
C ILE A 132 11.57 15.49 -0.37
N ARG A 133 12.00 14.79 0.68
CA ARG A 133 12.59 15.41 1.86
C ARG A 133 13.93 16.07 1.54
N SER A 134 14.85 15.33 0.90
CA SER A 134 16.19 15.86 0.56
C SER A 134 16.10 17.06 -0.39
N GLU A 135 15.18 17.04 -1.36
CA GLU A 135 14.94 18.17 -2.26
C GLU A 135 14.30 19.38 -1.52
N GLY A 136 13.42 19.10 -0.55
CA GLY A 136 12.86 20.13 0.32
C GLY A 136 13.94 20.88 1.10
N GLU A 137 14.89 20.17 1.69
CA GLU A 137 16.05 20.74 2.40
C GLU A 137 16.97 21.48 1.44
N ARG A 138 17.30 20.90 0.27
CA ARG A 138 18.14 21.53 -0.75
C ARG A 138 17.56 22.85 -1.26
N THR A 139 16.25 22.94 -1.41
CA THR A 139 15.58 24.10 -2.00
C THR A 139 15.09 25.13 -0.99
N GLY A 140 15.12 24.79 0.31
CA GLY A 140 14.56 25.64 1.39
C GLY A 140 13.04 25.77 1.33
N ARG A 141 12.33 24.93 0.57
CA ARG A 141 10.86 24.98 0.39
C ARG A 141 10.19 23.85 1.16
N ALA A 142 9.43 24.22 2.17
CA ALA A 142 8.78 23.28 3.09
C ALA A 142 7.55 22.54 2.55
N SER A 143 6.99 22.87 1.36
CA SER A 143 5.73 22.27 0.91
C SER A 143 5.90 21.27 -0.24
N PRO A 144 5.92 19.96 0.07
CA PRO A 144 5.90 18.89 -0.93
C PRO A 144 4.49 18.58 -1.47
N ALA A 145 3.45 19.34 -1.06
CA ALA A 145 2.05 19.02 -1.34
C ALA A 145 1.76 18.73 -2.82
N THR A 146 2.34 19.50 -3.73
CA THR A 146 2.16 19.28 -5.18
C THR A 146 2.76 17.95 -5.63
N ILE A 147 3.94 17.57 -5.12
CA ILE A 147 4.61 16.31 -5.49
C ILE A 147 3.86 15.12 -4.89
N LEU A 148 3.43 15.23 -3.63
CA LEU A 148 2.60 14.20 -2.98
C LEU A 148 1.25 14.03 -3.70
N THR A 149 0.63 15.12 -4.15
CA THR A 149 -0.57 15.05 -4.99
C THR A 149 -0.31 14.30 -6.29
N LEU A 150 0.80 14.61 -6.98
CA LEU A 150 1.18 13.94 -8.22
C LEU A 150 1.38 12.43 -8.00
N LEU A 151 2.08 12.02 -6.94
CA LEU A 151 2.26 10.61 -6.59
C LEU A 151 0.93 9.93 -6.27
N SER A 152 0.06 10.59 -5.49
CA SER A 152 -1.27 10.08 -5.16
C SER A 152 -2.15 9.89 -6.39
N VAL A 153 -2.21 10.89 -7.27
CA VAL A 153 -2.97 10.83 -8.52
C VAL A 153 -2.43 9.71 -9.42
N THR A 154 -1.11 9.60 -9.54
CA THR A 154 -0.47 8.55 -10.35
C THR A 154 -0.84 7.15 -9.84
N THR A 155 -0.74 6.91 -8.53
CA THR A 155 -1.07 5.59 -7.95
C THR A 155 -2.55 5.26 -8.08
N GLN A 156 -3.45 6.24 -7.92
CA GLN A 156 -4.88 6.04 -8.10
C GLN A 156 -5.27 5.81 -9.57
N THR A 157 -4.66 6.56 -10.50
CA THR A 157 -4.90 6.36 -11.95
C THR A 157 -4.50 4.95 -12.36
N ILE A 158 -3.37 4.44 -11.86
CA ILE A 158 -2.94 3.06 -12.11
C ILE A 158 -3.93 2.06 -11.52
N ALA A 159 -4.48 2.29 -10.32
CA ALA A 159 -5.47 1.40 -9.72
C ALA A 159 -6.73 1.25 -10.59
N VAL A 160 -7.11 2.30 -11.35
CA VAL A 160 -8.22 2.25 -12.33
C VAL A 160 -7.83 1.48 -13.59
N ILE A 161 -6.65 1.74 -14.13
CA ILE A 161 -6.22 1.23 -15.45
C ILE A 161 -5.73 -0.23 -15.36
N ALA A 162 -5.11 -0.61 -14.25
CA ALA A 162 -4.41 -1.88 -14.13
C ALA A 162 -5.30 -3.13 -14.31
N PRO A 163 -6.54 -3.21 -13.80
CA PRO A 163 -7.40 -4.35 -14.08
C PRO A 163 -7.74 -4.50 -15.57
N ALA A 164 -8.04 -3.38 -16.26
CA ALA A 164 -8.30 -3.38 -17.70
C ALA A 164 -7.05 -3.80 -18.48
N LEU A 165 -5.87 -3.29 -18.10
CA LEU A 165 -4.59 -3.70 -18.67
C LEU A 165 -4.35 -5.21 -18.45
N GLY A 166 -4.65 -5.72 -17.26
CA GLY A 166 -4.56 -7.15 -16.94
C GLY A 166 -5.44 -8.00 -17.84
N GLY A 167 -6.70 -7.60 -18.02
CA GLY A 167 -7.64 -8.28 -18.92
C GLY A 167 -7.15 -8.29 -20.38
N LEU A 168 -6.65 -7.16 -20.88
CA LEU A 168 -6.07 -7.05 -22.23
C LEU A 168 -4.83 -7.94 -22.39
N LEU A 169 -3.92 -7.95 -21.39
CA LEU A 169 -2.72 -8.80 -21.43
C LEU A 169 -3.10 -10.28 -21.46
N ILE A 170 -4.08 -10.70 -20.65
CA ILE A 170 -4.55 -12.08 -20.59
C ILE A 170 -5.21 -12.48 -21.92
N GLY A 171 -6.06 -11.62 -22.46
CA GLY A 171 -6.76 -11.88 -23.73
C GLY A 171 -5.81 -11.98 -24.93
N ALA A 172 -4.73 -11.20 -24.96
CA ALA A 172 -3.78 -11.17 -26.09
C ALA A 172 -2.68 -12.23 -25.98
N TRP A 173 -2.15 -12.49 -24.77
CA TRP A 173 -0.94 -13.30 -24.58
C TRP A 173 -1.04 -14.32 -23.42
N GLY A 174 -2.25 -14.49 -22.88
CA GLY A 174 -2.47 -15.40 -21.75
C GLY A 174 -2.00 -14.85 -20.40
N TRP A 175 -2.26 -15.61 -19.34
CA TRP A 175 -2.00 -15.22 -17.96
C TRP A 175 -0.51 -14.90 -17.65
N ARG A 176 0.42 -15.55 -18.36
CA ARG A 176 1.87 -15.29 -18.20
C ARG A 176 2.27 -13.85 -18.49
N ALA A 177 1.51 -13.16 -19.36
CA ALA A 177 1.76 -11.75 -19.68
C ALA A 177 1.60 -10.83 -18.45
N THR A 178 0.80 -11.23 -17.46
CA THR A 178 0.64 -10.49 -16.21
C THR A 178 1.90 -10.47 -15.34
N PHE A 179 2.77 -11.47 -15.50
CA PHE A 179 4.11 -11.49 -14.91
C PHE A 179 5.14 -10.83 -15.84
N ALA A 180 5.06 -11.12 -17.14
CA ALA A 180 6.00 -10.61 -18.13
C ALA A 180 6.04 -9.09 -18.20
N VAL A 181 4.93 -8.39 -17.94
CA VAL A 181 4.84 -6.91 -17.90
C VAL A 181 5.80 -6.28 -16.87
N ASN A 182 6.20 -7.04 -15.84
CA ASN A 182 7.16 -6.58 -14.85
C ASN A 182 8.58 -6.44 -15.40
N ILE A 183 8.92 -7.17 -16.49
CA ILE A 183 10.25 -7.08 -17.11
C ILE A 183 10.47 -5.67 -17.69
N PRO A 184 9.66 -5.17 -18.65
CA PRO A 184 9.85 -3.81 -19.16
C PRO A 184 9.67 -2.73 -18.10
N LEU A 185 8.74 -2.90 -17.14
CA LEU A 185 8.55 -1.94 -16.05
C LEU A 185 9.77 -1.89 -15.11
N GLY A 186 10.32 -3.05 -14.75
CA GLY A 186 11.52 -3.13 -13.94
C GLY A 186 12.76 -2.57 -14.65
N ILE A 187 12.95 -2.87 -15.93
CA ILE A 187 14.04 -2.30 -16.75
C ILE A 187 13.89 -0.78 -16.83
N ALA A 188 12.69 -0.25 -17.11
CA ALA A 188 12.45 1.18 -17.16
C ALA A 188 12.75 1.85 -15.81
N THR A 189 12.30 1.26 -14.69
CA THR A 189 12.60 1.74 -13.34
C THR A 189 14.10 1.73 -13.07
N PHE A 190 14.79 0.64 -13.43
CA PHE A 190 16.23 0.50 -13.27
C PHE A 190 17.00 1.59 -14.03
N LEU A 191 16.71 1.76 -15.31
CA LEU A 191 17.39 2.75 -16.15
C LEU A 191 17.13 4.19 -15.67
N LEU A 192 15.89 4.53 -15.35
CA LEU A 192 15.54 5.85 -14.85
C LEU A 192 16.19 6.15 -13.48
N ALA A 193 16.19 5.19 -12.56
CA ALA A 193 16.89 5.33 -11.29
C ALA A 193 18.41 5.43 -11.47
N ALA A 194 18.99 4.64 -12.37
CA ALA A 194 20.43 4.68 -12.68
C ALA A 194 20.85 6.03 -13.25
N LEU A 195 20.03 6.64 -14.10
CA LEU A 195 20.32 7.91 -14.79
C LEU A 195 20.07 9.14 -13.89
N PHE A 196 18.95 9.15 -13.17
CA PHE A 196 18.44 10.37 -12.53
C PHE A 196 18.58 10.39 -11.01
N PHE A 197 18.57 9.24 -10.32
CA PHE A 197 18.70 9.27 -8.87
C PHE A 197 20.10 9.64 -8.44
N PRO A 198 20.24 10.56 -7.47
CA PRO A 198 21.54 10.93 -6.93
C PRO A 198 22.16 9.74 -6.18
N ARG A 199 23.48 9.65 -6.18
CA ARG A 199 24.20 8.63 -5.41
C ARG A 199 24.08 8.86 -3.91
N ARG A 200 24.01 10.13 -3.49
CA ARG A 200 23.80 10.58 -2.10
C ARG A 200 22.87 11.78 -2.10
N THR A 201 22.01 11.83 -1.10
CA THR A 201 21.05 12.92 -0.89
C THR A 201 21.46 13.87 0.23
N GLY A 202 22.44 13.47 1.06
CA GLY A 202 22.90 14.23 2.23
C GLY A 202 22.17 13.84 3.52
N LEU A 203 21.10 13.02 3.43
CA LEU A 203 20.38 12.50 4.60
C LEU A 203 20.97 11.17 5.12
N GLU A 204 21.80 10.53 4.31
CA GLU A 204 22.45 9.27 4.69
C GLU A 204 23.55 9.50 5.75
N PRO A 205 23.86 8.47 6.55
CA PRO A 205 24.96 8.53 7.53
C PRO A 205 26.28 8.98 6.92
N ALA A 206 27.11 9.66 7.72
CA ALA A 206 28.39 10.19 7.27
C ALA A 206 29.31 9.12 6.64
N PRO A 207 30.14 9.45 5.65
CA PRO A 207 31.11 8.53 5.08
C PRO A 207 32.03 7.96 6.17
N GLY A 208 32.16 6.62 6.22
CA GLY A 208 32.98 5.95 7.23
C GLY A 208 32.23 5.55 8.51
N SER A 209 30.99 6.02 8.74
CA SER A 209 30.11 5.42 9.74
C SER A 209 29.75 4.00 9.31
N ARG A 210 29.79 3.06 10.25
CA ARG A 210 29.30 1.69 10.01
C ARG A 210 27.89 1.59 10.57
N PRO A 211 26.84 1.92 9.80
CA PRO A 211 25.47 1.75 10.27
C PRO A 211 25.25 0.27 10.55
N ARG A 212 24.87 -0.05 11.77
CA ARG A 212 24.54 -1.42 12.16
C ARG A 212 23.12 -1.72 11.68
N ILE A 213 23.00 -2.85 10.99
CA ILE A 213 21.68 -3.40 10.65
C ILE A 213 21.29 -4.29 11.81
N ASP A 214 20.17 -3.99 12.44
CA ASP A 214 19.62 -4.81 13.51
C ASP A 214 18.98 -6.10 12.93
N GLY A 215 19.82 -7.10 12.68
CA GLY A 215 19.37 -8.37 12.11
C GLY A 215 18.39 -9.10 13.02
N LEU A 216 18.55 -9.03 14.35
CA LEU A 216 17.63 -9.70 15.28
C LEU A 216 16.27 -9.00 15.34
N GLY A 217 16.27 -7.65 15.38
CA GLY A 217 15.01 -6.88 15.31
C GLY A 217 14.23 -7.18 14.02
N ILE A 218 14.90 -7.23 12.86
CA ILE A 218 14.30 -7.59 11.58
C ILE A 218 13.68 -8.99 11.62
N VAL A 219 14.39 -9.99 12.15
CA VAL A 219 13.90 -11.36 12.23
C VAL A 219 12.70 -11.45 13.18
N LEU A 220 12.77 -10.86 14.37
CA LEU A 220 11.67 -10.87 15.33
C LEU A 220 10.43 -10.17 14.77
N PHE A 221 10.59 -9.01 14.11
CA PHE A 221 9.51 -8.31 13.43
C PHE A 221 8.91 -9.16 12.30
N GLY A 222 9.77 -9.77 11.46
CA GLY A 222 9.34 -10.63 10.36
C GLY A 222 8.55 -11.84 10.87
N VAL A 223 9.02 -12.51 11.91
CA VAL A 223 8.33 -13.67 12.52
C VAL A 223 7.00 -13.22 13.13
N ALA A 224 6.97 -12.12 13.89
CA ALA A 224 5.75 -11.58 14.48
C ALA A 224 4.70 -11.25 13.40
N MET A 225 5.10 -10.54 12.35
CA MET A 225 4.22 -10.18 11.23
C MET A 225 3.76 -11.42 10.46
N LEU A 226 4.67 -12.31 10.10
CA LEU A 226 4.33 -13.53 9.34
C LEU A 226 3.32 -14.39 10.14
N ALA A 227 3.62 -14.68 11.41
CA ALA A 227 2.75 -15.49 12.25
C ALA A 227 1.37 -14.84 12.44
N LEU A 228 1.33 -13.52 12.71
CA LEU A 228 0.08 -12.78 12.85
C LEU A 228 -0.75 -12.78 11.55
N LEU A 229 -0.11 -12.51 10.42
CA LEU A 229 -0.81 -12.39 9.14
C LEU A 229 -1.33 -13.76 8.66
N VAL A 230 -0.53 -14.84 8.81
CA VAL A 230 -0.98 -16.20 8.48
C VAL A 230 -2.11 -16.64 9.42
N PHE A 231 -2.02 -16.35 10.72
CA PHE A 231 -3.10 -16.60 11.68
C PHE A 231 -4.39 -15.90 11.27
N LEU A 232 -4.33 -14.59 10.99
CA LEU A 232 -5.50 -13.79 10.63
C LEU A 232 -6.16 -14.23 9.31
N GLN A 233 -5.38 -14.75 8.36
CA GLN A 233 -5.92 -15.29 7.10
C GLN A 233 -6.52 -16.69 7.25
N ASN A 234 -6.22 -17.41 8.32
CA ASN A 234 -6.59 -18.81 8.53
C ASN A 234 -7.32 -19.04 9.87
N LEU A 235 -8.19 -18.12 10.28
CA LEU A 235 -8.91 -18.21 11.56
C LEU A 235 -9.74 -19.49 11.71
N SER A 236 -10.23 -20.04 10.59
CA SER A 236 -11.02 -21.28 10.57
C SER A 236 -10.18 -22.57 10.51
N SER A 237 -8.88 -22.48 10.27
CA SER A 237 -8.01 -23.64 10.02
C SER A 237 -7.36 -24.25 11.26
N GLY A 238 -7.70 -23.78 12.48
CA GLY A 238 -7.11 -24.29 13.71
C GLY A 238 -5.67 -23.87 13.97
N LEU A 239 -5.11 -22.91 13.22
CA LEU A 239 -3.75 -22.39 13.38
C LEU A 239 -3.59 -21.43 14.58
N PHE A 240 -4.37 -21.62 15.65
CA PHE A 240 -4.35 -20.77 16.86
C PHE A 240 -2.98 -20.72 17.55
N TRP A 241 -2.12 -21.73 17.34
CA TRP A 241 -0.75 -21.76 17.85
C TRP A 241 0.16 -20.67 17.24
N LEU A 242 -0.22 -20.08 16.10
CA LEU A 242 0.50 -18.95 15.52
C LEU A 242 0.31 -17.65 16.32
N LEU A 243 -0.81 -17.48 17.03
CA LEU A 243 -1.05 -16.30 17.83
C LEU A 243 -0.06 -16.16 19.00
N PRO A 244 0.18 -17.20 19.84
CA PRO A 244 1.27 -17.17 20.82
C PRO A 244 2.64 -16.85 20.21
N ILE A 245 2.98 -17.42 19.05
CA ILE A 245 4.25 -17.12 18.36
C ILE A 245 4.32 -15.64 17.98
N ALA A 246 3.26 -15.08 17.38
CA ALA A 246 3.19 -13.67 17.02
C ALA A 246 3.36 -12.76 18.25
N LEU A 247 2.69 -13.10 19.37
CA LEU A 247 2.75 -12.32 20.60
C LEU A 247 4.15 -12.41 21.25
N ILE A 248 4.75 -13.60 21.33
CA ILE A 248 6.09 -13.80 21.90
C ILE A 248 7.15 -13.08 21.03
N ALA A 249 7.07 -13.25 19.71
CA ALA A 249 8.00 -12.58 18.80
C ALA A 249 7.82 -11.05 18.82
N GLY A 250 6.57 -10.54 18.89
CA GLY A 250 6.27 -9.12 19.01
C GLY A 250 6.73 -8.51 20.34
N ALA A 251 6.54 -9.23 21.46
CA ALA A 251 7.06 -8.82 22.76
C ALA A 251 8.59 -8.85 22.80
N GLY A 252 9.19 -9.90 22.22
CA GLY A 252 10.65 -10.03 22.07
C GLY A 252 11.24 -8.91 21.19
N PHE A 253 10.56 -8.58 20.08
CA PHE A 253 10.88 -7.45 19.21
C PHE A 253 10.87 -6.13 20.00
N THR A 254 9.77 -5.83 20.67
CA THR A 254 9.62 -4.60 21.46
C THR A 254 10.69 -4.50 22.55
N TRP A 255 10.93 -5.59 23.26
CA TRP A 255 11.97 -5.65 24.32
C TRP A 255 13.38 -5.45 23.76
N TRP A 256 13.68 -6.04 22.59
CA TRP A 256 14.96 -5.91 21.92
C TRP A 256 15.18 -4.47 21.41
N GLU A 257 14.21 -3.92 20.67
CA GLU A 257 14.27 -2.57 20.10
C GLU A 257 14.42 -1.47 21.16
N LEU A 258 13.81 -1.65 22.34
CA LEU A 258 14.01 -0.72 23.46
C LEU A 258 15.43 -0.72 24.01
N ARG A 259 16.28 -1.73 23.70
CA ARG A 259 17.66 -1.86 24.16
C ARG A 259 18.68 -1.70 23.06
N ALA A 260 18.31 -1.89 21.83
CA ALA A 260 19.19 -1.75 20.68
C ALA A 260 19.73 -0.30 20.59
N THR A 261 21.03 -0.19 20.28
CA THR A 261 21.68 1.13 20.05
C THR A 261 21.28 1.73 18.71
N ASP A 262 21.14 0.87 17.67
CA ASP A 262 20.71 1.23 16.33
C ASP A 262 19.49 0.37 15.96
N PRO A 263 18.29 0.65 16.53
CA PRO A 263 17.12 -0.19 16.35
C PRO A 263 16.61 -0.20 14.90
N PHE A 264 16.01 -1.32 14.46
CA PHE A 264 15.37 -1.45 13.17
C PHE A 264 14.16 -0.51 13.05
N ILE A 265 13.26 -0.58 14.04
CA ILE A 265 12.16 0.37 14.22
C ILE A 265 12.29 0.95 15.62
N ASP A 266 12.63 2.23 15.72
CA ASP A 266 12.78 2.85 17.05
C ASP A 266 11.40 2.97 17.75
N VAL A 267 11.10 1.97 18.57
CA VAL A 267 9.86 1.90 19.36
C VAL A 267 9.77 3.08 20.34
N ARG A 268 10.92 3.64 20.77
CA ARG A 268 10.95 4.82 21.65
C ARG A 268 10.42 6.06 20.94
N VAL A 269 10.75 6.22 19.65
CA VAL A 269 10.21 7.30 18.81
C VAL A 269 8.70 7.11 18.60
N LEU A 270 8.25 5.87 18.43
CA LEU A 270 6.81 5.59 18.32
C LEU A 270 6.07 5.92 19.62
N THR A 271 6.62 5.58 20.78
CA THR A 271 6.03 5.92 22.10
C THR A 271 6.15 7.40 22.43
N GLY A 272 7.21 8.08 21.96
CA GLY A 272 7.43 9.52 22.13
C GLY A 272 6.72 10.39 21.10
N ASN A 273 6.41 9.86 19.89
CA ASN A 273 5.78 10.60 18.82
C ASN A 273 4.34 10.13 18.57
N VAL A 274 3.46 10.42 19.54
CA VAL A 274 2.03 10.10 19.46
C VAL A 274 1.37 10.58 18.16
N PRO A 275 1.65 11.80 17.62
CA PRO A 275 1.10 12.22 16.34
C PRO A 275 1.43 11.27 15.18
N LEU A 276 2.64 10.77 15.09
CA LEU A 276 3.07 9.83 14.06
C LEU A 276 2.38 8.47 14.22
N LEU A 277 2.26 7.97 15.45
CA LEU A 277 1.52 6.74 15.75
C LEU A 277 0.05 6.85 15.34
N LEU A 278 -0.59 7.99 15.63
CA LEU A 278 -1.97 8.26 15.20
C LEU A 278 -2.08 8.31 13.66
N SER A 279 -1.06 8.77 12.95
CA SER A 279 -1.05 8.75 11.49
C SER A 279 -0.94 7.33 10.94
N TYR A 280 -0.18 6.43 11.57
CA TYR A 280 -0.16 5.00 11.23
C TYR A 280 -1.51 4.32 11.50
N LEU A 281 -2.12 4.59 12.64
CA LEU A 281 -3.44 4.07 12.97
C LEU A 281 -4.50 4.55 11.97
N ARG A 282 -4.49 5.83 11.58
CA ARG A 282 -5.35 6.36 10.52
C ARG A 282 -5.15 5.65 9.20
N SER A 283 -3.90 5.32 8.85
CA SER A 283 -3.58 4.57 7.63
C SER A 283 -4.19 3.16 7.66
N LEU A 284 -4.08 2.46 8.79
CA LEU A 284 -4.69 1.15 9.00
C LEU A 284 -6.23 1.23 8.88
N LEU A 285 -6.86 2.15 9.61
CA LEU A 285 -8.32 2.28 9.64
C LEU A 285 -8.90 2.64 8.26
N THR A 286 -8.31 3.62 7.58
CA THR A 286 -8.79 4.03 6.24
C THR A 286 -8.55 2.94 5.20
N ALA A 287 -7.45 2.19 5.31
CA ALA A 287 -7.17 1.05 4.44
C ALA A 287 -8.16 -0.09 4.68
N THR A 288 -8.48 -0.41 5.94
CA THR A 288 -9.49 -1.42 6.27
C THR A 288 -10.82 -1.09 5.61
N ILE A 289 -11.31 0.15 5.72
CA ILE A 289 -12.55 0.58 5.06
C ILE A 289 -12.41 0.47 3.53
N SER A 290 -11.34 1.01 2.95
CA SER A 290 -11.16 1.03 1.49
C SER A 290 -11.11 -0.37 0.90
N TYR A 291 -10.38 -1.29 1.52
CA TYR A 291 -10.28 -2.68 1.04
C TYR A 291 -11.56 -3.49 1.30
N SER A 292 -12.35 -3.15 2.34
CA SER A 292 -13.68 -3.74 2.54
C SER A 292 -14.62 -3.41 1.38
N PHE A 293 -14.52 -2.21 0.82
CA PHE A 293 -15.26 -1.86 -0.38
C PHE A 293 -14.66 -2.48 -1.65
N VAL A 294 -13.35 -2.47 -1.81
CA VAL A 294 -12.72 -3.02 -3.02
C VAL A 294 -12.97 -4.53 -3.14
N TYR A 295 -12.91 -5.29 -2.05
CA TYR A 295 -13.06 -6.74 -2.09
C TYR A 295 -14.42 -7.21 -1.57
N GLY A 296 -14.82 -6.82 -0.35
CA GLY A 296 -16.05 -7.30 0.26
C GLY A 296 -17.31 -6.82 -0.49
N PHE A 297 -17.38 -5.54 -0.83
CA PHE A 297 -18.50 -5.02 -1.59
C PHE A 297 -18.54 -5.59 -3.02
N THR A 298 -17.38 -5.78 -3.68
CA THR A 298 -17.32 -6.41 -5.00
C THR A 298 -17.82 -7.83 -4.95
N GLN A 299 -17.42 -8.61 -3.95
CA GLN A 299 -17.91 -9.97 -3.79
C GLN A 299 -19.44 -10.02 -3.61
N TRP A 300 -20.02 -9.07 -2.86
CA TRP A 300 -21.46 -8.95 -2.76
C TRP A 300 -22.13 -8.54 -4.09
N LEU A 301 -21.49 -7.68 -4.89
CA LEU A 301 -22.03 -7.34 -6.22
C LEU A 301 -22.12 -8.57 -7.13
N GLU A 302 -21.15 -9.49 -7.03
CA GLU A 302 -21.11 -10.72 -7.82
C GLU A 302 -22.03 -11.80 -7.23
N ASP A 303 -21.84 -12.19 -5.97
CA ASP A 303 -22.53 -13.31 -5.33
C ASP A 303 -23.94 -12.93 -4.84
N GLY A 304 -24.07 -11.79 -4.16
CA GLY A 304 -25.32 -11.36 -3.50
C GLY A 304 -26.29 -10.67 -4.46
N ARG A 305 -25.78 -10.06 -5.53
CA ARG A 305 -26.59 -9.35 -6.53
C ARG A 305 -26.60 -10.03 -7.91
N GLY A 306 -25.64 -10.93 -8.18
CA GLY A 306 -25.54 -11.66 -9.44
C GLY A 306 -25.05 -10.81 -10.62
N LEU A 307 -24.28 -9.74 -10.36
CA LEU A 307 -23.63 -8.99 -11.43
C LEU A 307 -22.46 -9.80 -11.98
N ASP A 308 -22.25 -9.72 -13.29
CA ASP A 308 -21.04 -10.28 -13.88
C ASP A 308 -19.79 -9.48 -13.40
N PRO A 309 -18.60 -10.10 -13.39
CA PRO A 309 -17.38 -9.45 -12.88
C PRO A 309 -17.04 -8.13 -13.55
N THR A 310 -17.39 -7.96 -14.84
CA THR A 310 -17.15 -6.72 -15.58
C THR A 310 -18.06 -5.61 -15.06
N ALA A 311 -19.35 -5.88 -14.88
CA ALA A 311 -20.30 -4.93 -14.33
C ALA A 311 -19.96 -4.57 -12.87
N ALA A 312 -19.58 -5.56 -12.04
CA ALA A 312 -19.12 -5.33 -10.68
C ALA A 312 -17.87 -4.41 -10.64
N GLY A 313 -16.91 -4.66 -11.52
CA GLY A 313 -15.73 -3.80 -11.67
C GLY A 313 -16.06 -2.38 -12.11
N LEU A 314 -17.02 -2.20 -13.04
CA LEU A 314 -17.45 -0.88 -13.49
C LEU A 314 -18.12 -0.06 -12.38
N VAL A 315 -18.82 -0.70 -11.44
CA VAL A 315 -19.41 -0.03 -10.28
C VAL A 315 -18.34 0.56 -9.36
N LEU A 316 -17.11 0.01 -9.35
CA LEU A 316 -16.00 0.54 -8.54
C LEU A 316 -15.25 1.70 -9.21
N VAL A 317 -15.34 1.87 -10.54
CA VAL A 317 -14.61 2.94 -11.26
C VAL A 317 -14.87 4.33 -10.64
N PRO A 318 -16.09 4.70 -10.26
CA PRO A 318 -16.39 6.01 -9.67
C PRO A 318 -15.59 6.33 -8.40
N VAL A 319 -15.22 5.33 -7.55
CA VAL A 319 -14.44 5.60 -6.34
C VAL A 319 -13.06 6.13 -6.67
N PHE A 320 -12.40 5.55 -7.65
CA PHE A 320 -11.06 5.97 -8.07
C PHE A 320 -11.12 7.29 -8.84
N ALA A 321 -12.09 7.46 -9.74
CA ALA A 321 -12.29 8.68 -10.50
C ALA A 321 -12.57 9.89 -9.58
N ALA A 322 -13.46 9.72 -8.60
CA ALA A 322 -13.72 10.74 -7.59
C ALA A 322 -12.49 11.01 -6.71
N GLY A 323 -11.75 9.95 -6.34
CA GLY A 323 -10.49 10.09 -5.59
C GLY A 323 -9.47 10.93 -6.34
N VAL A 324 -9.27 10.71 -7.65
CA VAL A 324 -8.40 11.52 -8.50
C VAL A 324 -8.90 12.96 -8.58
N ALA A 325 -10.18 13.17 -8.86
CA ALA A 325 -10.77 14.51 -8.96
C ALA A 325 -10.58 15.31 -7.66
N VAL A 326 -10.87 14.69 -6.51
CA VAL A 326 -10.70 15.30 -5.17
C VAL A 326 -9.22 15.58 -4.86
N ALA A 327 -8.32 14.64 -5.20
CA ALA A 327 -6.89 14.84 -5.02
C ALA A 327 -6.35 16.01 -5.85
N LEU A 328 -6.80 16.16 -7.09
CA LEU A 328 -6.42 17.28 -7.95
C LEU A 328 -6.99 18.62 -7.45
N ALA A 329 -8.25 18.64 -7.00
CA ALA A 329 -8.92 19.84 -6.52
C ALA A 329 -8.31 20.37 -5.21
N PHE A 330 -7.98 19.48 -4.29
CA PHE A 330 -7.61 19.84 -2.91
C PHE A 330 -6.17 19.47 -2.53
N GLY A 331 -5.44 18.76 -3.37
CA GLY A 331 -4.11 18.24 -3.07
C GLY A 331 -3.06 19.32 -2.81
N ARG A 332 -3.16 20.47 -3.50
CA ARG A 332 -2.20 21.58 -3.35
C ARG A 332 -2.27 22.30 -1.99
N ARG A 333 -3.36 22.13 -1.25
CA ARG A 333 -3.51 22.74 0.06
C ARG A 333 -2.75 21.91 1.10
N PRO A 334 -1.86 22.49 1.89
CA PRO A 334 -1.05 21.75 2.83
C PRO A 334 -1.82 21.34 4.11
N GLU A 335 -2.93 21.99 4.41
CA GLU A 335 -3.69 21.73 5.63
C GLU A 335 -4.24 20.31 5.67
N VAL A 336 -4.04 19.63 6.79
CA VAL A 336 -4.35 18.22 6.95
C VAL A 336 -5.69 17.99 7.65
N ARG A 337 -5.98 18.77 8.71
CA ARG A 337 -7.08 18.48 9.64
C ARG A 337 -8.45 18.41 8.97
N TRP A 338 -8.80 19.41 8.15
CA TRP A 338 -10.11 19.44 7.50
C TRP A 338 -10.26 18.31 6.46
N LYS A 339 -9.16 17.90 5.79
CA LYS A 339 -9.17 16.80 4.84
C LYS A 339 -9.51 15.48 5.53
N LEU A 340 -8.91 15.21 6.70
CA LEU A 340 -9.17 14.01 7.48
C LEU A 340 -10.60 14.03 8.07
N LEU A 341 -11.09 15.20 8.52
CA LEU A 341 -12.46 15.34 9.02
C LEU A 341 -13.48 15.08 7.91
N LEU A 342 -13.32 15.71 6.75
CA LEU A 342 -14.22 15.50 5.61
C LEU A 342 -14.12 14.07 5.08
N GLY A 343 -12.92 13.52 4.99
CA GLY A 343 -12.70 12.15 4.55
C GLY A 343 -13.32 11.12 5.50
N SER A 344 -13.16 11.28 6.82
CA SER A 344 -13.80 10.38 7.80
C SER A 344 -15.33 10.50 7.81
N ALA A 345 -15.86 11.71 7.68
CA ALA A 345 -17.30 11.92 7.54
C ALA A 345 -17.86 11.26 6.28
N ALA A 346 -17.14 11.34 5.14
CA ALA A 346 -17.55 10.67 3.92
C ALA A 346 -17.46 9.13 4.05
N GLN A 347 -16.46 8.58 4.77
CA GLN A 347 -16.41 7.14 5.08
C GLN A 347 -17.61 6.70 5.92
N LEU A 348 -17.98 7.49 6.93
CA LEU A 348 -19.16 7.24 7.76
C LEU A 348 -20.44 7.25 6.93
N VAL A 349 -20.61 8.25 6.06
CA VAL A 349 -21.77 8.32 5.15
C VAL A 349 -21.80 7.12 4.21
N ALA A 350 -20.66 6.72 3.62
CA ALA A 350 -20.59 5.55 2.76
C ALA A 350 -20.98 4.25 3.49
N GLY A 351 -20.52 4.06 4.74
CA GLY A 351 -20.91 2.94 5.58
C GLY A 351 -22.42 2.94 5.88
N ILE A 352 -23.00 4.09 6.18
CA ILE A 352 -24.45 4.22 6.40
C ILE A 352 -25.24 3.93 5.12
N LEU A 353 -24.80 4.41 3.95
CA LEU A 353 -25.47 4.12 2.67
C LEU A 353 -25.51 2.63 2.37
N VAL A 354 -24.48 1.88 2.72
CA VAL A 354 -24.45 0.41 2.57
C VAL A 354 -25.56 -0.27 3.36
N LEU A 355 -25.92 0.22 4.54
CA LEU A 355 -27.01 -0.36 5.37
C LEU A 355 -28.39 -0.26 4.72
N PHE A 356 -28.57 0.62 3.73
CA PHE A 356 -29.81 0.75 2.95
C PHE A 356 -29.79 -0.01 1.64
N MET A 357 -28.68 -0.71 1.33
CA MET A 357 -28.58 -1.47 0.08
C MET A 357 -29.33 -2.80 0.18
N THR A 358 -29.94 -3.18 -0.94
CA THR A 358 -30.62 -4.46 -1.12
C THR A 358 -30.19 -5.09 -2.44
N GLY A 359 -30.48 -6.38 -2.65
CA GLY A 359 -30.21 -7.05 -3.92
C GLY A 359 -30.89 -6.38 -5.13
N SER A 360 -31.95 -5.59 -4.92
CA SER A 360 -32.68 -4.85 -5.96
C SER A 360 -32.35 -3.36 -6.03
N SER A 361 -31.41 -2.85 -5.22
CA SER A 361 -31.04 -1.44 -5.22
C SER A 361 -30.63 -0.97 -6.63
N PRO A 362 -31.07 0.22 -7.08
CA PRO A 362 -30.74 0.71 -8.42
C PRO A 362 -29.25 1.01 -8.55
N ILE A 363 -28.68 0.82 -9.75
CA ILE A 363 -27.23 1.00 -10.00
C ILE A 363 -26.76 2.40 -9.63
N TRP A 364 -27.57 3.44 -9.86
CA TRP A 364 -27.20 4.80 -9.47
C TRP A 364 -26.92 4.95 -7.98
N PHE A 365 -27.61 4.19 -7.10
CA PHE A 365 -27.38 4.24 -5.65
C PHE A 365 -26.04 3.60 -5.28
N LEU A 366 -25.66 2.53 -5.96
CA LEU A 366 -24.33 1.91 -5.80
C LEU A 366 -23.23 2.87 -6.24
N VAL A 367 -23.40 3.48 -7.42
CA VAL A 367 -22.47 4.47 -7.98
C VAL A 367 -22.35 5.69 -7.05
N LEU A 368 -23.46 6.19 -6.49
CA LEU A 368 -23.46 7.28 -5.52
C LEU A 368 -22.60 6.95 -4.29
N THR A 369 -22.76 5.75 -3.75
CA THR A 369 -21.95 5.28 -2.61
C THR A 369 -20.47 5.24 -2.97
N MET A 370 -20.13 4.77 -4.17
CA MET A 370 -18.74 4.75 -4.65
C MET A 370 -18.18 6.16 -4.85
N LEU A 371 -18.96 7.11 -5.34
CA LEU A 371 -18.55 8.53 -5.44
C LEU A 371 -18.28 9.13 -4.07
N VAL A 372 -19.13 8.85 -3.08
CA VAL A 372 -18.93 9.32 -1.69
C VAL A 372 -17.63 8.73 -1.13
N LEU A 373 -17.38 7.43 -1.34
CA LEU A 373 -16.16 6.76 -0.89
C LEU A 373 -14.90 7.27 -1.62
N GLY A 374 -15.04 7.82 -2.82
CA GLY A 374 -13.95 8.46 -3.54
C GLY A 374 -13.39 9.69 -2.84
N VAL A 375 -14.21 10.40 -2.04
CA VAL A 375 -13.74 11.56 -1.27
C VAL A 375 -12.63 11.19 -0.27
N PRO A 376 -12.79 10.18 0.61
CA PRO A 376 -11.71 9.76 1.49
C PRO A 376 -10.51 9.16 0.74
N GLN A 377 -10.72 8.47 -0.38
CA GLN A 377 -9.62 7.97 -1.21
C GLN A 377 -8.69 9.10 -1.66
N GLY A 378 -9.23 10.26 -2.05
CA GLY A 378 -8.45 11.43 -2.40
C GLY A 378 -7.86 12.16 -1.19
N LEU A 379 -8.69 12.47 -0.19
CA LEU A 379 -8.30 13.34 0.94
C LEU A 379 -7.47 12.63 2.00
N ASN A 380 -7.91 11.45 2.48
CA ASN A 380 -7.23 10.78 3.60
C ASN A 380 -5.82 10.35 3.21
N ASN A 381 -5.65 9.79 2.01
CA ASN A 381 -4.34 9.35 1.53
C ASN A 381 -3.34 10.54 1.48
N LEU A 382 -3.75 11.67 0.89
CA LEU A 382 -2.94 12.89 0.85
C LEU A 382 -2.66 13.45 2.26
N ALA A 383 -3.67 13.51 3.10
CA ALA A 383 -3.54 14.07 4.44
C ALA A 383 -2.62 13.23 5.32
N ILE A 384 -2.73 11.90 5.26
CA ILE A 384 -1.87 10.98 6.01
C ILE A 384 -0.41 11.05 5.51
N GLN A 385 -0.19 11.13 4.19
CA GLN A 385 1.16 11.32 3.63
C GLN A 385 1.76 12.66 4.03
N ASN A 386 0.99 13.74 4.01
CA ASN A 386 1.42 15.04 4.50
C ASN A 386 1.73 15.00 6.01
N SER A 387 0.87 14.35 6.82
CA SER A 387 1.13 14.19 8.26
C SER A 387 2.46 13.49 8.50
N LEU A 388 2.71 12.37 7.82
CA LEU A 388 3.96 11.64 7.90
C LEU A 388 5.17 12.55 7.60
N TYR A 389 5.09 13.30 6.50
CA TYR A 389 6.19 14.17 6.08
C TYR A 389 6.60 15.19 7.14
N PHE A 390 5.62 15.76 7.88
CA PHE A 390 5.88 16.76 8.91
C PHE A 390 6.14 16.16 10.30
N GLN A 391 5.72 14.93 10.56
CA GLN A 391 5.82 14.28 11.87
C GLN A 391 7.02 13.36 11.99
N ALA A 392 7.52 12.81 10.88
CA ALA A 392 8.69 11.93 10.88
C ALA A 392 9.99 12.70 10.97
N GLU A 393 11.01 12.11 11.60
CA GLU A 393 12.36 12.63 11.62
C GLU A 393 12.96 12.64 10.20
N PRO A 394 13.68 13.71 9.79
CA PRO A 394 14.25 13.84 8.45
C PRO A 394 15.11 12.65 8.03
N GLU A 395 15.95 12.18 8.96
CA GLU A 395 16.90 11.09 8.74
C GLU A 395 16.23 9.73 8.63
N ARG A 396 14.97 9.62 9.06
CA ARG A 396 14.19 8.37 9.11
C ARG A 396 12.89 8.42 8.29
N ILE A 397 12.80 9.34 7.36
CA ILE A 397 11.58 9.56 6.58
C ILE A 397 11.21 8.33 5.72
N ALA A 398 12.20 7.65 5.15
CA ALA A 398 11.95 6.46 4.32
C ALA A 398 11.50 5.27 5.17
N SER A 399 12.11 5.06 6.36
CA SER A 399 11.68 4.04 7.33
C SER A 399 10.24 4.29 7.79
N SER A 400 9.93 5.55 8.15
CA SER A 400 8.59 5.96 8.57
C SER A 400 7.55 5.78 7.46
N ALA A 401 7.92 6.07 6.21
CA ALA A 401 7.08 5.86 5.05
C ALA A 401 6.84 4.37 4.75
N GLY A 402 7.89 3.55 4.91
CA GLY A 402 7.79 2.10 4.83
C GLY A 402 6.81 1.54 5.87
N LEU A 403 6.95 1.97 7.11
CA LEU A 403 6.06 1.56 8.20
C LEU A 403 4.61 2.02 7.98
N LEU A 404 4.39 3.22 7.43
CA LEU A 404 3.05 3.67 7.03
C LEU A 404 2.39 2.71 6.05
N ARG A 405 3.14 2.22 5.08
CA ARG A 405 2.64 1.22 4.11
C ARG A 405 2.36 -0.12 4.75
N THR A 406 3.19 -0.56 5.70
CA THR A 406 2.92 -1.77 6.50
C THR A 406 1.56 -1.68 7.19
N PHE A 407 1.26 -0.56 7.85
CA PHE A 407 -0.05 -0.34 8.48
C PHE A 407 -1.21 -0.33 7.47
N SER A 408 -0.98 0.20 6.26
CA SER A 408 -1.98 0.12 5.18
C SER A 408 -2.24 -1.33 4.74
N TYR A 409 -1.19 -2.15 4.58
CA TYR A 409 -1.34 -3.57 4.21
C TYR A 409 -1.95 -4.41 5.34
N MET A 410 -1.62 -4.09 6.59
CA MET A 410 -2.33 -4.68 7.74
C MET A 410 -3.83 -4.35 7.69
N GLY A 411 -4.21 -3.13 7.32
CA GLY A 411 -5.60 -2.75 7.11
C GLY A 411 -6.29 -3.60 6.03
N ALA A 412 -5.60 -3.89 4.92
CA ALA A 412 -6.12 -4.76 3.87
C ALA A 412 -6.37 -6.19 4.39
N ILE A 413 -5.46 -6.72 5.22
CA ILE A 413 -5.59 -8.06 5.80
C ILE A 413 -6.72 -8.09 6.83
N VAL A 414 -6.80 -7.09 7.71
CA VAL A 414 -7.91 -6.95 8.67
C VAL A 414 -9.25 -6.91 7.93
N SER A 415 -9.34 -6.16 6.83
CA SER A 415 -10.51 -6.14 5.96
C SER A 415 -10.89 -7.53 5.45
N SER A 416 -9.91 -8.29 4.93
CA SER A 416 -10.15 -9.64 4.38
C SER A 416 -10.67 -10.61 5.45
N VAL A 417 -10.15 -10.52 6.66
CA VAL A 417 -10.66 -11.29 7.81
C VAL A 417 -12.10 -10.91 8.14
N ILE A 418 -12.41 -9.61 8.16
CA ILE A 418 -13.74 -9.11 8.48
C ILE A 418 -14.76 -9.64 7.46
N TYR A 419 -14.62 -9.32 6.17
CA TYR A 419 -15.62 -9.74 5.19
C TYR A 419 -15.62 -11.25 4.95
N GLY A 420 -14.48 -11.92 5.07
CA GLY A 420 -14.39 -13.38 4.95
C GLY A 420 -15.19 -14.11 6.03
N ASN A 421 -15.17 -13.61 7.28
CA ASN A 421 -15.97 -14.18 8.36
C ASN A 421 -17.47 -13.80 8.26
N LEU A 422 -17.79 -12.58 7.82
CA LEU A 422 -19.17 -12.11 7.72
C LEU A 422 -19.93 -12.75 6.55
N TYR A 423 -19.26 -13.04 5.43
CA TYR A 423 -19.89 -13.63 4.25
C TYR A 423 -19.93 -15.16 4.25
N GLY A 424 -19.04 -15.80 5.00
CA GLY A 424 -18.94 -17.25 5.01
C GLY A 424 -18.68 -17.83 3.60
N VAL A 425 -19.62 -18.68 3.10
CA VAL A 425 -19.45 -19.37 1.81
C VAL A 425 -19.85 -18.48 0.63
N ARG A 426 -20.81 -17.57 0.81
CA ARG A 426 -21.29 -16.63 -0.23
C ARG A 426 -21.67 -15.30 0.39
N ALA A 427 -21.34 -14.21 -0.31
CA ALA A 427 -21.73 -12.88 0.12
C ALA A 427 -23.25 -12.70 0.02
N SER A 428 -23.89 -12.37 1.15
CA SER A 428 -25.30 -12.06 1.25
C SER A 428 -25.54 -10.58 1.54
N THR A 429 -26.77 -10.10 1.35
CA THR A 429 -27.14 -8.72 1.72
C THR A 429 -27.09 -8.50 3.24
N GLU A 430 -27.40 -9.51 4.05
CA GLU A 430 -27.27 -9.46 5.50
C GLU A 430 -25.79 -9.30 5.90
N GLY A 431 -24.89 -10.13 5.36
CA GLY A 431 -23.45 -9.99 5.59
C GLY A 431 -22.89 -8.64 5.09
N LEU A 432 -23.46 -8.06 4.01
CA LEU A 432 -23.13 -6.71 3.58
C LEU A 432 -23.54 -5.65 4.62
N HIS A 433 -24.73 -5.79 5.23
CA HIS A 433 -25.15 -4.89 6.31
C HIS A 433 -24.26 -5.02 7.54
N ASP A 434 -23.87 -6.24 7.93
CA ASP A 434 -22.92 -6.45 9.01
C ASP A 434 -21.56 -5.79 8.71
N LEU A 435 -21.07 -5.94 7.48
CA LEU A 435 -19.87 -5.22 7.02
C LEU A 435 -20.07 -3.71 7.09
N GLY A 436 -21.26 -3.22 6.72
CA GLY A 436 -21.65 -1.81 6.82
C GLY A 436 -21.54 -1.29 8.26
N TRP A 437 -22.06 -2.03 9.25
CA TRP A 437 -21.92 -1.67 10.67
C TRP A 437 -20.47 -1.64 11.15
N VAL A 438 -19.65 -2.59 10.72
CA VAL A 438 -18.21 -2.59 11.04
C VAL A 438 -17.53 -1.36 10.44
N VAL A 439 -17.85 -1.03 9.18
CA VAL A 439 -17.32 0.17 8.50
C VAL A 439 -17.73 1.45 9.24
N VAL A 440 -19.00 1.56 9.67
CA VAL A 440 -19.49 2.68 10.48
C VAL A 440 -18.71 2.79 11.78
N GLY A 441 -18.50 1.69 12.50
CA GLY A 441 -17.73 1.68 13.75
C GLY A 441 -16.28 2.16 13.54
N ILE A 442 -15.60 1.65 12.50
CA ILE A 442 -14.23 2.07 12.15
C ILE A 442 -14.20 3.55 11.73
N ALA A 443 -15.17 4.02 10.95
CA ALA A 443 -15.25 5.43 10.52
C ALA A 443 -15.49 6.38 11.70
N VAL A 444 -16.33 6.01 12.66
CA VAL A 444 -16.54 6.76 13.92
C VAL A 444 -15.24 6.82 14.71
N LEU A 445 -14.53 5.69 14.88
CA LEU A 445 -13.25 5.67 15.57
C LEU A 445 -12.23 6.60 14.88
N PHE A 446 -12.14 6.53 13.55
CA PHE A 446 -11.27 7.41 12.76
C PHE A 446 -11.63 8.90 12.97
N LEU A 447 -12.92 9.22 12.92
CA LEU A 447 -13.42 10.58 13.13
C LEU A 447 -13.06 11.09 14.54
N LEU A 448 -13.30 10.29 15.58
CA LEU A 448 -12.96 10.64 16.96
C LEU A 448 -11.46 10.91 17.14
N ILE A 449 -10.61 10.01 16.64
CA ILE A 449 -9.15 10.20 16.67
C ILE A 449 -8.76 11.50 15.97
N THR A 450 -9.44 11.86 14.88
CA THR A 450 -9.12 13.07 14.12
C THR A 450 -9.61 14.35 14.82
N VAL A 451 -10.78 14.31 15.45
CA VAL A 451 -11.36 15.45 16.20
C VAL A 451 -10.50 15.79 17.42
N PHE A 452 -10.11 14.78 18.18
CA PHE A 452 -9.35 14.96 19.42
C PHE A 452 -7.86 15.23 19.22
N ASP A 453 -7.30 14.92 18.03
CA ASP A 453 -5.90 15.18 17.74
C ASP A 453 -5.64 16.66 17.41
N ARG A 454 -5.18 17.39 18.43
CA ARG A 454 -4.82 18.80 18.31
C ARG A 454 -3.53 19.03 17.48
N SER A 455 -2.69 18.04 17.31
CA SER A 455 -1.43 18.17 16.56
C SER A 455 -1.65 18.49 15.09
N LEU A 456 -2.73 17.98 14.51
CA LEU A 456 -3.11 18.19 13.10
C LEU A 456 -3.38 19.67 12.75
N ALA A 457 -3.77 20.49 13.74
CA ALA A 457 -4.06 21.91 13.50
C ALA A 457 -2.78 22.74 13.22
N ARG A 458 -1.60 22.18 13.51
CA ARG A 458 -0.29 22.83 13.32
C ARG A 458 0.37 22.46 11.99
N ILE A 459 -0.13 21.42 11.31
CA ILE A 459 0.44 20.92 10.06
C ILE A 459 -0.12 21.75 8.90
N GLY A 460 0.79 22.35 8.11
CA GLY A 460 0.44 23.07 6.88
C GLY A 460 0.05 24.53 7.09
N ARG A 461 0.31 25.08 8.28
CA ARG A 461 0.17 26.53 8.56
C ARG A 461 1.48 27.26 8.32
#